data_e5a2f3383db8e84eaa6a8ec53f00221d
#
_entry.id   e5a2f3383db8e84eaa6a8ec53f00221d
#
_cell.length_a   1.000
_cell.length_b   1.000
_cell.length_c   1.000
_cell.angle_alpha   90.00
_cell.angle_beta   90.00
_cell.angle_gamma   90.00
#
_symmetry.space_group_name_H-M   'P 1'
#
loop_
_entity.id
_entity.type
_entity.pdbx_description
1 polymer ?
#
loop_
_entity_poly.entity_id
_entity_poly.type
_entity_poly.pdbx_seq_one_letter_code
_entity_poly.pdbx_strand_id
1 'polypeptide(L)'
;MKTFLLGLQHVFVMAGATILVPMLTGIPVSVALFTSGFGTLVFHVITKRKVPVYLGSSFAYISGIIAVTAHYASQGDPTVALAYATGGVMVAGLVKIGFGILAKVIGVQKVLKLFPAYLYGTMIILIGLILAPVAIDMASSNWLLAIGTIG
;
A
#
# COMPACT_ATOMS: atom_id res chain seq x y z
N MET A 1 18.49 -21.83 -8.41
CA MET A 1 17.67 -22.20 -7.24
C MET A 1 17.46 -21.05 -6.25
N LYS A 2 18.53 -20.36 -5.77
CA LYS A 2 18.40 -19.28 -4.77
C LYS A 2 17.46 -18.14 -5.21
N THR A 3 17.56 -17.69 -6.46
CA THR A 3 16.72 -16.59 -7.00
C THR A 3 15.23 -16.98 -7.08
N PHE A 4 14.94 -18.25 -7.40
CA PHE A 4 13.56 -18.75 -7.45
C PHE A 4 12.95 -18.81 -6.04
N LEU A 5 13.70 -19.31 -5.04
CA LEU A 5 13.25 -19.36 -3.65
C LEU A 5 13.01 -17.96 -3.08
N LEU A 6 13.90 -17.02 -3.36
CA LEU A 6 13.73 -15.60 -2.97
C LEU A 6 12.50 -14.97 -3.64
N GLY A 7 12.26 -15.29 -4.92
CA GLY A 7 11.07 -14.82 -5.63
C GLY A 7 9.78 -15.37 -5.03
N LEU A 8 9.77 -16.66 -4.69
CA LEU A 8 8.63 -17.32 -4.06
C LEU A 8 8.34 -16.74 -2.67
N GLN A 9 9.39 -16.57 -1.85
CA GLN A 9 9.27 -15.90 -0.55
C GLN A 9 8.70 -14.49 -0.68
N HIS A 10 9.16 -13.71 -1.67
CA HIS A 10 8.66 -12.36 -1.92
C HIS A 10 7.17 -12.33 -2.26
N VAL A 11 6.68 -13.30 -3.05
CA VAL A 11 5.25 -13.44 -3.37
C VAL A 11 4.43 -13.63 -2.09
N PHE A 12 4.86 -14.52 -1.18
CA PHE A 12 4.15 -14.74 0.08
C PHE A 12 4.12 -13.50 0.97
N VAL A 13 5.25 -12.82 1.12
CA VAL A 13 5.35 -11.59 1.93
C VAL A 13 4.43 -10.49 1.38
N MET A 14 4.40 -10.30 0.06
CA MET A 14 3.62 -9.25 -0.59
C MET A 14 2.13 -9.60 -0.71
N ALA A 15 1.78 -10.88 -0.80
CA ALA A 15 0.39 -11.33 -0.86
C ALA A 15 -0.38 -10.90 0.40
N GLY A 16 0.23 -11.02 1.59
CA GLY A 16 -0.38 -10.59 2.85
C GLY A 16 -0.82 -9.13 2.82
N ALA A 17 0.07 -8.22 2.48
CA ALA A 17 -0.23 -6.79 2.38
C ALA A 17 -1.27 -6.48 1.29
N THR A 18 -1.16 -7.13 0.13
CA THR A 18 -2.06 -6.89 -1.02
C THR A 18 -3.48 -7.37 -0.75
N ILE A 19 -3.67 -8.37 0.12
CA ILE A 19 -4.99 -8.88 0.54
C ILE A 19 -5.52 -8.11 1.75
N LEU A 20 -4.68 -7.81 2.74
CA LEU A 20 -5.11 -7.18 3.98
C LEU A 20 -5.66 -5.76 3.77
N VAL A 21 -4.99 -4.94 2.95
CA VAL A 21 -5.43 -3.56 2.71
C VAL A 21 -6.85 -3.50 2.14
N PRO A 22 -7.21 -4.23 1.06
CA PRO A 22 -8.57 -4.23 0.56
C PRO A 22 -9.59 -4.80 1.57
N MET A 23 -9.24 -5.81 2.37
CA MET A 23 -10.12 -6.33 3.42
C MET A 23 -10.45 -5.26 4.47
N LEU A 24 -9.48 -4.43 4.85
CA LEU A 24 -9.67 -3.35 5.84
C LEU A 24 -10.41 -2.13 5.25
N THR A 25 -10.31 -1.91 3.95
CA THR A 25 -10.86 -0.71 3.29
C THR A 25 -12.17 -0.96 2.55
N GLY A 26 -12.63 -2.22 2.47
CA GLY A 26 -13.83 -2.59 1.73
C GLY A 26 -13.65 -2.66 0.20
N ILE A 27 -12.43 -2.50 -0.30
CA ILE A 27 -12.13 -2.67 -1.73
C ILE A 27 -12.21 -4.16 -2.08
N PRO A 28 -12.81 -4.58 -3.21
CA PRO A 28 -12.79 -5.98 -3.62
C PRO A 28 -11.35 -6.49 -3.81
N VAL A 29 -11.01 -7.59 -3.13
CA VAL A 29 -9.65 -8.18 -3.17
C VAL A 29 -9.22 -8.52 -4.60
N SER A 30 -10.15 -9.00 -5.43
CA SER A 30 -9.90 -9.31 -6.84
C SER A 30 -9.44 -8.09 -7.65
N VAL A 31 -10.03 -6.92 -7.40
CA VAL A 31 -9.64 -5.65 -8.03
C VAL A 31 -8.24 -5.25 -7.58
N ALA A 32 -7.95 -5.35 -6.29
CA ALA A 32 -6.63 -5.03 -5.75
C ALA A 32 -5.53 -5.95 -6.31
N LEU A 33 -5.77 -7.24 -6.39
CA LEU A 33 -4.84 -8.20 -6.98
C LEU A 33 -4.62 -7.94 -8.47
N PHE A 34 -5.69 -7.72 -9.23
CA PHE A 34 -5.59 -7.42 -10.66
C PHE A 34 -4.80 -6.12 -10.90
N THR A 35 -5.14 -5.04 -10.20
CA THR A 35 -4.47 -3.74 -10.37
C THR A 35 -3.01 -3.77 -9.92
N SER A 36 -2.69 -4.51 -8.86
CA SER A 36 -1.31 -4.72 -8.40
C SER A 36 -0.49 -5.48 -9.43
N GLY A 37 -1.04 -6.56 -10.00
CA GLY A 37 -0.38 -7.34 -11.05
C GLY A 37 -0.17 -6.52 -12.32
N PHE A 38 -1.22 -5.87 -12.80
CA PHE A 38 -1.15 -5.00 -13.98
C PHE A 38 -0.18 -3.83 -13.78
N GLY A 39 -0.28 -3.13 -12.64
CA GLY A 39 0.63 -2.04 -12.29
C GLY A 39 2.09 -2.47 -12.22
N THR A 40 2.35 -3.67 -11.68
CA THR A 40 3.69 -4.25 -11.65
C THR A 40 4.23 -4.53 -13.05
N LEU A 41 3.42 -5.06 -13.95
CA LEU A 41 3.82 -5.31 -15.35
C LEU A 41 4.16 -4.01 -16.07
N VAL A 42 3.29 -2.99 -15.96
CA VAL A 42 3.52 -1.65 -16.53
C VAL A 42 4.81 -1.04 -15.99
N PHE A 43 5.03 -1.14 -14.66
CA PHE A 43 6.26 -0.66 -14.03
C PHE A 43 7.51 -1.35 -14.59
N HIS A 44 7.48 -2.67 -14.77
CA HIS A 44 8.60 -3.43 -15.34
C HIS A 44 8.89 -3.05 -16.79
N VAL A 45 7.86 -2.75 -17.59
CA VAL A 45 8.04 -2.25 -18.97
C VAL A 45 8.70 -0.88 -18.96
N ILE A 46 8.19 0.06 -18.15
CA ILE A 46 8.72 1.44 -18.04
C ILE A 46 10.17 1.43 -17.53
N THR A 47 10.47 0.62 -16.51
CA THR A 47 11.82 0.54 -15.91
C THR A 47 12.77 -0.37 -16.69
N LYS A 48 12.31 -0.94 -17.82
CA LYS A 48 13.10 -1.90 -18.62
C LYS A 48 13.67 -3.04 -17.79
N ARG A 49 12.90 -3.52 -16.81
CA ARG A 49 13.27 -4.58 -15.84
C ARG A 49 14.54 -4.28 -15.02
N LYS A 50 14.95 -3.01 -14.92
CA LYS A 50 16.12 -2.61 -14.12
C LYS A 50 15.85 -2.63 -12.62
N VAL A 51 14.59 -2.54 -12.21
CA VAL A 51 14.17 -2.52 -10.81
C VAL A 51 13.19 -3.67 -10.57
N PRO A 52 13.64 -4.78 -9.95
CA PRO A 52 12.79 -5.94 -9.67
C PRO A 52 11.97 -5.69 -8.41
N VAL A 53 10.84 -4.98 -8.54
CA VAL A 53 9.93 -4.65 -7.44
C VAL A 53 8.52 -5.06 -7.82
N TYR A 54 7.79 -5.66 -6.88
CA TYR A 54 6.35 -5.87 -6.96
C TYR A 54 5.62 -4.65 -6.37
N LEU A 55 4.61 -4.15 -7.07
CA LEU A 55 3.78 -3.04 -6.63
C LEU A 55 2.50 -3.59 -5.99
N GLY A 56 2.47 -3.66 -4.68
CA GLY A 56 1.30 -4.08 -3.91
C GLY A 56 0.53 -2.91 -3.30
N SER A 57 -0.47 -3.24 -2.50
CA SER A 57 -1.26 -2.27 -1.76
C SER A 57 -0.42 -1.56 -0.70
N SER A 58 -0.72 -0.29 -0.46
CA SER A 58 0.03 0.54 0.51
C SER A 58 -0.78 0.79 1.77
N PHE A 59 -0.22 0.45 2.92
CA PHE A 59 -0.81 0.72 4.24
C PHE A 59 -1.00 2.22 4.51
N ALA A 60 -0.22 3.08 3.89
CA ALA A 60 -0.32 4.54 4.07
C ALA A 60 -1.69 5.11 3.61
N TYR A 61 -2.41 4.42 2.75
CA TYR A 61 -3.73 4.86 2.27
C TYR A 61 -4.90 4.36 3.10
N ILE A 62 -4.71 3.41 4.02
CA ILE A 62 -5.80 2.79 4.80
C ILE A 62 -6.60 3.85 5.54
N SER A 63 -5.92 4.67 6.34
CA SER A 63 -6.59 5.71 7.15
C SER A 63 -7.34 6.72 6.30
N GLY A 64 -6.76 7.15 5.17
CA GLY A 64 -7.40 8.06 4.24
C GLY A 64 -8.64 7.48 3.58
N ILE A 65 -8.57 6.22 3.13
CA ILE A 65 -9.71 5.52 2.51
C ILE A 65 -10.83 5.35 3.56
N ILE A 66 -10.50 4.87 4.76
CA ILE A 66 -11.49 4.67 5.84
C ILE A 66 -12.14 6.00 6.24
N ALA A 67 -11.39 7.09 6.38
CA ALA A 67 -11.92 8.39 6.73
C ALA A 67 -12.91 8.91 5.67
N VAL A 68 -12.58 8.79 4.39
CA VAL A 68 -13.46 9.20 3.29
C VAL A 68 -14.68 8.31 3.21
N THR A 69 -14.53 6.99 3.28
CA THR A 69 -15.68 6.07 3.23
C THR A 69 -16.61 6.25 4.41
N ALA A 70 -16.09 6.44 5.63
CA ALA A 70 -16.91 6.71 6.81
C ALA A 70 -17.70 8.03 6.68
N HIS A 71 -17.08 9.09 6.14
CA HIS A 71 -17.74 10.38 5.95
C HIS A 71 -18.89 10.30 4.95
N TYR A 72 -18.69 9.67 3.80
CA TYR A 72 -19.70 9.60 2.74
C TYR A 72 -20.73 8.47 2.96
N ALA A 73 -20.38 7.39 3.67
CA ALA A 73 -21.32 6.33 4.01
C ALA A 73 -22.46 6.83 4.92
N SER A 74 -22.19 7.84 5.75
CA SER A 74 -23.22 8.49 6.57
C SER A 74 -24.19 9.37 5.77
N GLN A 75 -23.87 9.71 4.52
CA GLN A 75 -24.65 10.61 3.67
C GLN A 75 -25.43 9.89 2.56
N GLY A 76 -25.22 8.57 2.35
CA GLY A 76 -25.91 7.85 1.29
C GLY A 76 -25.35 6.45 0.98
N ASP A 77 -25.11 6.15 -0.29
CA ASP A 77 -24.75 4.84 -0.77
C ASP A 77 -23.26 4.50 -0.48
N PRO A 78 -22.96 3.37 0.16
CA PRO A 78 -21.59 2.92 0.43
C PRO A 78 -20.73 2.75 -0.83
N THR A 79 -21.33 2.42 -1.97
CA THR A 79 -20.61 2.27 -3.25
C THR A 79 -20.06 3.60 -3.74
N VAL A 80 -20.81 4.68 -3.57
CA VAL A 80 -20.39 6.05 -3.89
C VAL A 80 -19.27 6.49 -2.97
N ALA A 81 -19.34 6.15 -1.68
CA ALA A 81 -18.27 6.45 -0.71
C ALA A 81 -16.92 5.83 -1.11
N LEU A 82 -16.95 4.56 -1.56
CA LEU A 82 -15.76 3.87 -2.04
C LEU A 82 -15.20 4.48 -3.35
N ALA A 83 -16.09 4.93 -4.24
CA ALA A 83 -15.70 5.62 -5.48
C ALA A 83 -14.97 6.93 -5.19
N TYR A 84 -15.45 7.73 -4.23
CA TYR A 84 -14.74 8.95 -3.80
C TYR A 84 -13.37 8.64 -3.17
N ALA A 85 -13.29 7.62 -2.31
CA ALA A 85 -12.04 7.22 -1.69
C ALA A 85 -10.99 6.77 -2.73
N THR A 86 -11.39 5.92 -3.68
CA THR A 86 -10.50 5.45 -4.75
C THR A 86 -10.13 6.58 -5.72
N GLY A 87 -11.06 7.50 -6.00
CA GLY A 87 -10.78 8.74 -6.75
C GLY A 87 -9.71 9.59 -6.08
N GLY A 88 -9.76 9.74 -4.75
CA GLY A 88 -8.71 10.41 -3.97
C GLY A 88 -7.34 9.74 -4.10
N VAL A 89 -7.29 8.40 -4.13
CA VAL A 89 -6.04 7.65 -4.37
C VAL A 89 -5.50 7.91 -5.78
N MET A 90 -6.38 8.02 -6.79
CA MET A 90 -5.96 8.38 -8.16
C MET A 90 -5.34 9.78 -8.20
N VAL A 91 -5.94 10.77 -7.55
CA VAL A 91 -5.39 12.14 -7.45
C VAL A 91 -4.04 12.12 -6.75
N ALA A 92 -3.90 11.37 -5.66
CA ALA A 92 -2.61 11.19 -4.98
C ALA A 92 -1.54 10.55 -5.91
N GLY A 93 -1.95 9.66 -6.81
CA GLY A 93 -1.10 9.11 -7.86
C GLY A 93 -0.59 10.18 -8.82
N LEU A 94 -1.48 11.09 -9.28
CA LEU A 94 -1.10 12.21 -10.14
C LEU A 94 -0.12 13.17 -9.45
N VAL A 95 -0.34 13.46 -8.18
CA VAL A 95 0.60 14.27 -7.38
C VAL A 95 1.97 13.61 -7.32
N LYS A 96 2.06 12.28 -7.12
CA LYS A 96 3.32 11.54 -7.15
C LYS A 96 4.04 11.62 -8.50
N ILE A 97 3.30 11.59 -9.61
CA ILE A 97 3.87 11.80 -10.96
C ILE A 97 4.46 13.22 -11.03
N GLY A 98 3.75 14.24 -10.53
CA GLY A 98 4.25 15.60 -10.43
C GLY A 98 5.58 15.69 -9.66
N PHE A 99 5.67 15.04 -8.50
CA PHE A 99 6.93 14.94 -7.74
C PHE A 99 8.04 14.21 -8.52
N GLY A 100 7.71 13.17 -9.29
CA GLY A 100 8.65 12.48 -10.17
C GLY A 100 9.23 13.39 -11.26
N ILE A 101 8.38 14.20 -11.89
CA ILE A 101 8.79 15.19 -12.89
C ILE A 101 9.67 16.28 -12.24
N LEU A 102 9.25 16.77 -11.08
CA LEU A 102 10.00 17.77 -10.31
C LEU A 102 11.40 17.25 -9.95
N ALA A 103 11.51 15.98 -9.51
CA ALA A 103 12.77 15.35 -9.19
C ALA A 103 13.68 15.22 -10.43
N LYS A 104 13.11 15.01 -11.60
CA LYS A 104 13.85 14.99 -12.87
C LYS A 104 14.41 16.37 -13.26
N VAL A 105 13.65 17.44 -13.03
CA VAL A 105 14.01 18.81 -13.41
C VAL A 105 14.98 19.45 -12.41
N ILE A 106 14.70 19.38 -11.12
CA ILE A 106 15.45 20.06 -10.05
C ILE A 106 16.61 19.21 -9.53
N GLY A 107 16.54 17.91 -9.75
CA GLY A 107 17.47 16.91 -9.23
C GLY A 107 16.97 16.22 -7.96
N VAL A 108 17.15 14.91 -7.92
CA VAL A 108 16.69 14.02 -6.84
C VAL A 108 17.20 14.46 -5.47
N GLN A 109 18.45 14.91 -5.37
CA GLN A 109 19.07 15.34 -4.11
C GLN A 109 18.37 16.55 -3.46
N LYS A 110 17.86 17.48 -4.27
CA LYS A 110 17.13 18.64 -3.76
C LYS A 110 15.74 18.26 -3.28
N VAL A 111 15.06 17.35 -3.98
CA VAL A 111 13.75 16.83 -3.58
C VAL A 111 13.86 16.00 -2.30
N LEU A 112 14.89 15.17 -2.15
CA LEU A 112 15.13 14.39 -0.93
C LEU A 112 15.40 15.28 0.31
N LYS A 113 16.01 16.45 0.14
CA LYS A 113 16.17 17.41 1.24
C LYS A 113 14.85 17.98 1.76
N LEU A 114 13.80 18.01 0.93
CA LEU A 114 12.47 18.43 1.33
C LEU A 114 11.79 17.39 2.25
N PHE A 115 12.24 16.15 2.19
CA PHE A 115 11.74 15.04 3.00
C PHE A 115 12.84 14.51 3.91
N PRO A 116 13.10 15.13 5.04
CA PRO A 116 14.17 14.71 5.95
C PRO A 116 13.85 13.36 6.61
N ALA A 117 14.89 12.62 7.01
CA ALA A 117 14.77 11.26 7.53
C ALA A 117 13.84 11.12 8.73
N TYR A 118 13.74 12.14 9.59
CA TYR A 118 12.81 12.12 10.74
C TYR A 118 11.35 12.07 10.31
N LEU A 119 10.98 12.66 9.16
CA LEU A 119 9.63 12.62 8.63
C LEU A 119 9.22 11.17 8.27
N TYR A 120 10.11 10.46 7.58
CA TYR A 120 9.86 9.05 7.23
C TYR A 120 9.77 8.17 8.48
N GLY A 121 10.68 8.37 9.44
CA GLY A 121 10.67 7.63 10.69
C GLY A 121 9.37 7.79 11.46
N THR A 122 8.91 9.02 11.62
CA THR A 122 7.64 9.32 12.29
C THR A 122 6.44 8.68 11.56
N MET A 123 6.40 8.77 10.22
CA MET A 123 5.33 8.18 9.43
C MET A 123 5.29 6.65 9.55
N ILE A 124 6.45 5.98 9.55
CA ILE A 124 6.54 4.53 9.72
C ILE A 124 6.04 4.11 11.11
N ILE A 125 6.43 4.83 12.15
CA ILE A 125 5.97 4.59 13.53
C ILE A 125 4.45 4.75 13.62
N LEU A 126 3.89 5.82 13.07
CA LEU A 126 2.45 6.06 13.06
C LEU A 126 1.68 4.95 12.33
N ILE A 127 2.15 4.52 11.17
CA ILE A 127 1.55 3.40 10.44
C ILE A 127 1.59 2.12 11.28
N GLY A 128 2.71 1.82 11.93
CA GLY A 128 2.85 0.68 12.83
C GLY A 128 1.87 0.73 14.00
N LEU A 129 1.72 1.88 14.64
CA LEU A 129 0.78 2.08 15.76
C LEU A 129 -0.68 1.94 15.34
N ILE A 130 -1.05 2.43 14.15
CA ILE A 130 -2.41 2.28 13.60
C ILE A 130 -2.72 0.80 13.29
N LEU A 131 -1.75 0.04 12.83
CA LEU A 131 -1.93 -1.37 12.45
C LEU A 131 -1.79 -2.34 13.64
N ALA A 132 -1.18 -1.92 14.75
CA ALA A 132 -0.98 -2.77 15.90
C ALA A 132 -2.28 -3.38 16.49
N PRO A 133 -3.36 -2.60 16.68
CA PRO A 133 -4.65 -3.15 17.12
C PRO A 133 -5.22 -4.20 16.17
N VAL A 134 -5.10 -3.96 14.85
CA VAL A 134 -5.56 -4.90 13.81
C VAL A 134 -4.78 -6.21 13.89
N ALA A 135 -3.46 -6.14 14.05
CA ALA A 135 -2.61 -7.31 14.19
C ALA A 135 -2.96 -8.13 15.44
N ILE A 136 -3.22 -7.45 16.58
CA ILE A 136 -3.63 -8.09 17.82
C ILE A 136 -5.00 -8.76 17.66
N ASP A 137 -5.96 -8.09 17.03
CA ASP A 137 -7.30 -8.64 16.80
C ASP A 137 -7.24 -9.89 15.91
N MET A 138 -6.48 -9.85 14.84
CA MET A 138 -6.25 -11.02 13.97
C MET A 138 -5.53 -12.16 14.70
N ALA A 139 -4.53 -11.86 15.53
CA ALA A 139 -3.81 -12.85 16.32
C ALA A 139 -4.71 -13.50 17.38
N SER A 140 -5.62 -12.72 17.97
CA SER A 140 -6.53 -13.19 19.03
C SER A 140 -7.49 -14.28 18.57
N SER A 141 -7.77 -14.38 17.26
CA SER A 141 -8.60 -15.43 16.69
C SER A 141 -7.96 -16.82 16.80
N ASN A 142 -6.64 -16.93 16.75
CA ASN A 142 -5.89 -18.18 16.95
C ASN A 142 -4.43 -17.92 17.33
N TRP A 143 -4.13 -17.80 18.62
CA TRP A 143 -2.80 -17.51 19.14
C TRP A 143 -1.73 -18.55 18.76
N LEU A 144 -2.12 -19.83 18.64
CA LEU A 144 -1.17 -20.89 18.25
C LEU A 144 -0.67 -20.70 16.82
N LEU A 145 -1.57 -20.37 15.89
CA LEU A 145 -1.20 -20.05 14.52
C LEU A 145 -0.41 -18.73 14.45
N ALA A 146 -0.81 -17.71 15.21
CA ALA A 146 -0.13 -16.43 15.22
C ALA A 146 1.33 -16.56 15.70
N ILE A 147 1.59 -17.32 16.77
CA ILE A 147 2.95 -17.58 17.28
C ILE A 147 3.73 -18.43 16.27
N GLY A 148 3.11 -19.43 15.66
CA GLY A 148 3.75 -20.29 14.66
C GLY A 148 4.15 -19.57 13.37
N THR A 149 3.56 -18.40 13.06
CA THR A 149 3.91 -17.60 11.87
C THR A 149 5.02 -16.57 12.12
N ILE A 150 5.36 -16.31 13.40
CA ILE A 150 6.43 -15.37 13.78
C ILE A 150 7.80 -16.07 13.82
N GLY A 151 7.83 -17.38 14.06
CA GLY A 151 9.05 -18.21 14.11
C GLY A 151 9.43 -18.77 12.75
#